data_db47d766a251b79acfbfcabfe6a3349c
#
_entry.id   db47d766a251b79acfbfcabfe6a3349c
#
_cell.length_a   1.000
_cell.length_b   1.000
_cell.length_c   1.000
_cell.angle_alpha   90.00
_cell.angle_beta   90.00
_cell.angle_gamma   90.00
#
_symmetry.space_group_name_H-M   'P 1'
#
loop_
_entity.id
_entity.type
_entity.pdbx_description
1 polymer ?
#
loop_
_entity_poly.entity_id
_entity_poly.type
_entity_poly.pdbx_seq_one_letter_code
_entity_poly.pdbx_strand_id
1 'polypeptide(L)'
;FQIKAEVMTLNRLISRRHVLCTGAAFTAISALSPARVAMAGPTEDPFLLRAAAGQAALRPAPYGSTDVWSYNGSLPGPEIRVLQGDRIRVLAENGLNEGTTVHWHGIRTPNAMDGVPFLTQDPIPVGGKFLYEFDALDAGTFWYHPHQRSSEQVGRGLYGPLIVEEVDPIRVDRDL
;
A
#
# COMPACT_ATOMS: atom_id res chain seq x y z
N PHE A 1 55.03 -33.04 17.27
CA PHE A 1 53.94 -33.69 16.57
C PHE A 1 53.14 -32.59 15.84
N GLN A 2 53.41 -32.45 14.55
CA GLN A 2 52.69 -31.55 13.67
C GLN A 2 51.55 -32.32 13.01
N ILE A 3 50.31 -31.82 13.12
CA ILE A 3 49.19 -32.27 12.29
C ILE A 3 48.88 -31.11 11.33
N LYS A 4 49.21 -31.34 10.05
CA LYS A 4 48.77 -30.49 8.93
C LYS A 4 47.29 -30.77 8.65
N ALA A 5 46.46 -29.75 8.69
CA ALA A 5 45.10 -29.80 8.16
C ALA A 5 45.14 -29.33 6.71
N GLU A 6 44.90 -30.24 5.78
CA GLU A 6 44.65 -29.92 4.37
C GLU A 6 43.23 -29.36 4.22
N VAL A 7 43.15 -28.12 3.78
CA VAL A 7 41.86 -27.52 3.33
C VAL A 7 41.66 -27.87 1.86
N MET A 8 40.80 -28.84 1.60
CA MET A 8 40.33 -29.16 0.25
C MET A 8 39.35 -28.08 -0.21
N THR A 9 39.79 -27.20 -1.08
CA THR A 9 38.97 -26.25 -1.84
C THR A 9 38.25 -26.99 -2.96
N LEU A 10 36.94 -27.22 -2.80
CA LEU A 10 36.10 -27.79 -3.83
C LEU A 10 35.45 -26.66 -4.63
N ASN A 11 36.20 -26.09 -5.59
CA ASN A 11 35.67 -25.18 -6.59
C ASN A 11 35.05 -26.01 -7.73
N ARG A 12 33.77 -26.35 -7.67
CA ARG A 12 33.03 -26.82 -8.83
C ARG A 12 32.24 -25.64 -9.43
N LEU A 13 32.77 -25.15 -10.54
CA LEU A 13 32.06 -24.25 -11.45
C LEU A 13 30.80 -24.95 -12.00
N ILE A 14 29.62 -24.50 -11.54
CA ILE A 14 28.36 -24.96 -12.11
C ILE A 14 28.20 -24.27 -13.47
N SER A 15 28.38 -25.02 -14.55
CA SER A 15 28.20 -24.56 -15.92
C SER A 15 26.69 -24.27 -16.17
N ARG A 16 26.42 -23.15 -16.90
CA ARG A 16 25.07 -22.73 -17.32
C ARG A 16 24.26 -23.78 -18.11
N ARG A 17 24.88 -24.88 -18.51
CA ARG A 17 24.23 -25.98 -19.24
C ARG A 17 23.56 -27.04 -18.35
N HIS A 18 23.79 -27.05 -17.03
CA HIS A 18 23.23 -28.05 -16.10
C HIS A 18 21.89 -27.63 -15.48
N VAL A 19 21.38 -26.44 -15.78
CA VAL A 19 20.10 -25.93 -15.24
C VAL A 19 18.90 -26.31 -16.12
N LEU A 20 19.12 -26.94 -17.30
CA LEU A 20 18.04 -27.15 -18.27
C LEU A 20 17.46 -28.57 -18.34
N CYS A 21 17.86 -29.49 -17.49
CA CYS A 21 17.35 -30.88 -17.50
C CYS A 21 17.04 -31.42 -16.12
N THR A 22 16.02 -30.90 -15.44
CA THR A 22 15.28 -31.70 -14.44
C THR A 22 13.89 -31.13 -14.21
N GLY A 23 12.90 -31.85 -14.73
CA GLY A 23 11.66 -32.18 -14.08
C GLY A 23 10.63 -31.09 -13.80
N ALA A 24 9.63 -31.04 -14.65
CA ALA A 24 8.35 -30.43 -14.35
C ALA A 24 7.72 -31.06 -13.08
N ALA A 25 7.78 -30.34 -11.97
CA ALA A 25 6.87 -30.50 -10.86
C ALA A 25 6.01 -29.24 -10.79
N PHE A 26 4.77 -29.32 -11.30
CA PHE A 26 3.77 -28.29 -11.13
C PHE A 26 3.35 -28.27 -9.65
N THR A 27 4.00 -27.47 -8.85
CA THR A 27 3.43 -26.98 -7.59
C THR A 27 2.65 -25.73 -7.92
N ALA A 28 1.34 -25.78 -7.76
CA ALA A 28 0.47 -24.62 -7.81
C ALA A 28 0.88 -23.66 -6.66
N ILE A 29 1.78 -22.75 -6.95
CA ILE A 29 2.04 -21.58 -6.12
C ILE A 29 0.83 -20.67 -6.36
N SER A 30 -0.06 -20.63 -5.37
CA SER A 30 -1.09 -19.59 -5.28
C SER A 30 -0.37 -18.24 -5.37
N ALA A 31 -0.50 -17.60 -6.53
CA ALA A 31 0.07 -16.29 -6.74
C ALA A 31 -0.62 -15.32 -5.76
N LEU A 32 0.09 -14.96 -4.68
CA LEU A 32 -0.16 -13.68 -4.05
C LEU A 32 0.09 -12.66 -5.15
N SER A 33 -0.98 -12.08 -5.67
CA SER A 33 -0.86 -10.95 -6.59
C SER A 33 -0.06 -9.86 -5.86
N PRO A 34 1.07 -9.41 -6.42
CA PRO A 34 1.77 -8.29 -5.82
C PRO A 34 0.78 -7.13 -5.77
N ALA A 35 0.66 -6.50 -4.59
CA ALA A 35 -0.09 -5.26 -4.44
C ALA A 35 0.42 -4.32 -5.56
N ARG A 36 -0.50 -3.90 -6.44
CA ARG A 36 -0.14 -2.99 -7.52
C ARG A 36 0.29 -1.68 -6.89
N VAL A 37 1.57 -1.38 -6.96
CA VAL A 37 2.09 -0.03 -6.72
C VAL A 37 1.44 0.85 -7.79
N ALA A 38 0.48 1.65 -7.38
CA ALA A 38 -0.11 2.64 -8.27
C ALA A 38 0.79 3.87 -8.23
N MET A 39 1.64 4.03 -9.25
CA MET A 39 2.38 5.28 -9.46
C MET A 39 1.36 6.34 -9.87
N ALA A 40 1.06 7.27 -8.97
CA ALA A 40 0.30 8.46 -9.30
C ALA A 40 1.25 9.48 -9.96
N GLY A 41 1.61 9.22 -11.22
CA GLY A 41 2.27 10.22 -12.08
C GLY A 41 1.27 11.32 -12.50
N PRO A 42 1.70 12.37 -13.24
CA PRO A 42 0.84 13.44 -13.72
C PRO A 42 -0.13 12.91 -14.79
N THR A 43 -1.05 12.05 -14.41
CA THR A 43 -2.14 11.57 -15.25
C THR A 43 -3.33 12.51 -15.07
N GLU A 44 -4.07 12.79 -16.15
CA GLU A 44 -5.28 13.60 -16.09
C GLU A 44 -6.36 12.94 -15.20
N ASP A 45 -6.31 11.62 -15.04
CA ASP A 45 -7.26 10.85 -14.23
C ASP A 45 -6.81 10.71 -12.77
N PRO A 46 -7.69 10.98 -11.78
CA PRO A 46 -7.40 10.80 -10.38
C PRO A 46 -7.27 9.31 -10.01
N PHE A 47 -6.41 9.00 -9.03
CA PHE A 47 -6.35 7.67 -8.43
C PHE A 47 -7.68 7.34 -7.74
N LEU A 48 -8.31 6.22 -8.13
CA LEU A 48 -9.57 5.79 -7.53
C LEU A 48 -9.32 5.06 -6.20
N LEU A 49 -9.90 5.58 -5.12
CA LEU A 49 -9.85 5.00 -3.78
C LEU A 49 -11.27 4.70 -3.28
N ARG A 50 -11.70 3.45 -3.41
CA ARG A 50 -13.05 3.03 -3.01
C ARG A 50 -13.03 2.36 -1.64
N ALA A 51 -13.71 2.94 -0.67
CA ALA A 51 -13.99 2.29 0.61
C ALA A 51 -15.19 1.35 0.48
N ALA A 52 -15.06 0.09 0.89
CA ALA A 52 -16.17 -0.87 0.86
C ALA A 52 -16.01 -1.97 1.92
N ALA A 53 -17.14 -2.57 2.32
CA ALA A 53 -17.16 -3.78 3.12
C ALA A 53 -16.70 -4.99 2.27
N GLY A 54 -16.04 -5.93 2.91
CA GLY A 54 -15.53 -7.15 2.28
C GLY A 54 -15.05 -8.17 3.30
N GLN A 55 -14.29 -9.14 2.85
CA GLN A 55 -13.69 -10.15 3.70
C GLN A 55 -12.19 -10.30 3.40
N ALA A 56 -11.39 -10.55 4.43
CA ALA A 56 -9.96 -10.80 4.31
C ALA A 56 -9.52 -11.98 5.19
N ALA A 57 -8.59 -12.77 4.67
CA ALA A 57 -7.92 -13.82 5.44
C ALA A 57 -6.78 -13.19 6.25
N LEU A 58 -7.08 -12.75 7.47
CA LEU A 58 -6.09 -12.10 8.36
C LEU A 58 -5.16 -13.09 9.06
N ARG A 59 -5.47 -14.39 9.02
CA ARG A 59 -4.69 -15.47 9.62
C ARG A 59 -4.58 -16.63 8.63
N PRO A 60 -3.48 -17.42 8.67
CA PRO A 60 -3.34 -18.60 7.83
C PRO A 60 -4.37 -19.67 8.21
N ALA A 61 -4.53 -20.68 7.35
CA ALA A 61 -5.35 -21.87 7.67
C ALA A 61 -4.98 -22.45 9.05
N PRO A 62 -5.95 -22.96 9.83
CA PRO A 62 -7.33 -23.27 9.45
C PRO A 62 -8.35 -22.13 9.70
N TYR A 63 -7.90 -20.92 9.98
CA TYR A 63 -8.79 -19.80 10.31
C TYR A 63 -9.54 -19.31 9.06
N GLY A 64 -10.83 -19.00 9.24
CA GLY A 64 -11.66 -18.43 8.17
C GLY A 64 -11.36 -16.95 7.89
N SER A 65 -12.09 -16.40 6.90
CA SER A 65 -12.06 -14.98 6.60
C SER A 65 -12.72 -14.16 7.71
N THR A 66 -12.27 -12.91 7.84
CA THR A 66 -12.79 -11.90 8.77
C THR A 66 -13.52 -10.83 7.94
N ASP A 67 -14.68 -10.38 8.42
CA ASP A 67 -15.37 -9.24 7.84
C ASP A 67 -14.57 -7.96 8.12
N VAL A 68 -14.21 -7.27 7.07
CA VAL A 68 -13.38 -6.05 7.11
C VAL A 68 -14.00 -4.96 6.25
N TRP A 69 -13.56 -3.74 6.45
CA TRP A 69 -13.69 -2.67 5.48
C TRP A 69 -12.34 -2.40 4.87
N SER A 70 -12.29 -2.19 3.58
CA SER A 70 -11.02 -2.04 2.87
C SER A 70 -11.09 -0.99 1.78
N TYR A 71 -9.95 -0.42 1.45
CA TYR A 71 -9.80 0.39 0.24
C TYR A 71 -9.45 -0.51 -0.94
N ASN A 72 -10.23 -0.44 -2.02
CA ASN A 72 -10.03 -1.19 -3.25
C ASN A 72 -9.90 -2.72 -3.05
N GLY A 73 -10.52 -3.27 -2.00
CA GLY A 73 -10.52 -4.70 -1.69
C GLY A 73 -9.20 -5.25 -1.14
N SER A 74 -8.25 -4.40 -0.78
CA SER A 74 -6.97 -4.80 -0.16
C SER A 74 -6.84 -4.31 1.28
N LEU A 75 -6.05 -5.03 2.09
CA LEU A 75 -5.74 -4.69 3.46
C LEU A 75 -4.24 -4.97 3.73
N PRO A 76 -3.43 -3.96 4.03
CA PRO A 76 -3.74 -2.53 3.94
C PRO A 76 -4.30 -2.12 2.59
N GLY A 77 -4.93 -0.94 2.51
CA GLY A 77 -5.32 -0.31 1.26
C GLY A 77 -4.11 -0.11 0.33
N PRO A 78 -4.34 0.20 -0.96
CA PRO A 78 -3.25 0.32 -1.93
C PRO A 78 -2.25 1.40 -1.54
N GLU A 79 -0.98 1.14 -1.78
CA GLU A 79 0.06 2.15 -1.63
C GLU A 79 -0.13 3.26 -2.68
N ILE A 80 -0.12 4.50 -2.22
CA ILE A 80 -0.04 5.70 -3.06
C ILE A 80 1.40 6.19 -2.98
N ARG A 81 2.10 6.22 -4.12
CA ARG A 81 3.51 6.60 -4.19
C ARG A 81 3.68 7.72 -5.20
N VAL A 82 4.32 8.82 -4.79
CA VAL A 82 4.55 10.02 -5.59
C VAL A 82 5.94 10.58 -5.30
N LEU A 83 6.45 11.47 -6.15
CA LEU A 83 7.64 12.25 -5.86
C LEU A 83 7.28 13.51 -5.07
N GLN A 84 8.22 13.99 -4.27
CA GLN A 84 8.09 15.31 -3.62
C GLN A 84 7.88 16.41 -4.67
N GLY A 85 6.84 17.21 -4.47
CA GLY A 85 6.41 18.24 -5.40
C GLY A 85 5.31 17.80 -6.39
N ASP A 86 5.02 16.51 -6.48
CA ASP A 86 3.95 16.02 -7.35
C ASP A 86 2.56 16.45 -6.84
N ARG A 87 1.63 16.56 -7.79
CA ARG A 87 0.21 16.77 -7.52
C ARG A 87 -0.48 15.45 -7.21
N ILE A 88 -0.93 15.27 -5.97
CA ILE A 88 -1.78 14.14 -5.58
C ILE A 88 -3.22 14.45 -6.01
N ARG A 89 -3.86 13.51 -6.71
CA ARG A 89 -5.27 13.55 -7.11
C ARG A 89 -5.91 12.21 -6.78
N VAL A 90 -6.81 12.18 -5.81
CA VAL A 90 -7.48 10.95 -5.35
C VAL A 90 -8.99 11.16 -5.34
N LEU A 91 -9.70 10.38 -6.15
CA LEU A 91 -11.16 10.31 -6.12
C LEU A 91 -11.57 9.24 -5.10
N ALA A 92 -11.98 9.68 -3.91
CA ALA A 92 -12.53 8.78 -2.90
C ALA A 92 -14.00 8.47 -3.22
N GLU A 93 -14.35 7.17 -3.27
CA GLU A 93 -15.72 6.67 -3.42
C GLU A 93 -16.16 5.96 -2.14
N ASN A 94 -17.33 6.31 -1.64
CA ASN A 94 -17.91 5.67 -0.47
C ASN A 94 -18.88 4.55 -0.87
N GLY A 95 -18.41 3.30 -0.78
CA GLY A 95 -19.23 2.08 -0.92
C GLY A 95 -19.65 1.45 0.41
N LEU A 96 -19.48 2.17 1.53
CA LEU A 96 -19.95 1.73 2.85
C LEU A 96 -21.43 2.07 3.02
N ASN A 97 -22.02 1.61 4.12
CA ASN A 97 -23.40 1.92 4.53
C ASN A 97 -23.50 3.13 5.47
N GLU A 98 -22.42 3.86 5.68
CA GLU A 98 -22.35 5.09 6.47
C GLU A 98 -21.41 6.11 5.83
N GLY A 99 -21.42 7.36 6.33
CA GLY A 99 -20.51 8.39 5.87
C GLY A 99 -19.04 8.08 6.19
N THR A 100 -18.13 8.54 5.33
CA THR A 100 -16.68 8.40 5.54
C THR A 100 -15.94 9.64 5.06
N THR A 101 -14.64 9.74 5.37
CA THR A 101 -13.72 10.73 4.82
C THR A 101 -12.38 10.06 4.55
N VAL A 102 -11.45 10.76 3.90
CA VAL A 102 -10.04 10.36 3.85
C VAL A 102 -9.19 11.49 4.39
N HIS A 103 -8.52 11.25 5.48
CA HIS A 103 -7.51 12.13 6.08
C HIS A 103 -6.11 11.66 5.68
N TRP A 104 -5.23 12.60 5.42
CA TRP A 104 -3.84 12.39 4.98
C TRP A 104 -2.92 12.64 6.15
N HIS A 105 -2.67 11.60 6.94
CA HIS A 105 -2.01 11.72 8.22
C HIS A 105 -0.53 12.05 8.08
N GLY A 106 -0.13 13.15 8.71
CA GLY A 106 1.26 13.58 8.84
C GLY A 106 1.78 14.45 7.70
N ILE A 107 1.06 14.57 6.57
CA ILE A 107 1.42 15.44 5.46
C ILE A 107 0.66 16.77 5.54
N ARG A 108 1.30 17.86 5.11
CA ARG A 108 0.67 19.18 5.04
C ARG A 108 -0.28 19.25 3.85
N THR A 109 -1.55 19.49 4.11
CA THR A 109 -2.58 19.64 3.08
C THR A 109 -3.28 21.00 3.22
N PRO A 110 -3.88 21.56 2.14
CA PRO A 110 -4.85 22.62 2.27
C PRO A 110 -6.01 22.20 3.16
N ASN A 111 -6.53 23.11 4.01
CA ASN A 111 -7.59 22.78 4.97
C ASN A 111 -8.80 22.05 4.33
N ALA A 112 -9.22 22.46 3.12
CA ALA A 112 -10.33 21.84 2.42
C ALA A 112 -10.06 20.39 1.97
N MET A 113 -8.81 19.92 2.02
CA MET A 113 -8.37 18.58 1.61
C MET A 113 -7.94 17.71 2.79
N ASP A 114 -8.06 18.21 4.03
CA ASP A 114 -7.58 17.52 5.23
C ASP A 114 -8.47 16.32 5.66
N GLY A 115 -9.71 16.25 5.19
CA GLY A 115 -10.58 15.10 5.42
C GLY A 115 -11.15 14.97 6.84
N VAL A 116 -11.18 16.06 7.62
CA VAL A 116 -11.79 16.06 8.96
C VAL A 116 -13.28 16.40 8.88
N PRO A 117 -14.17 15.46 9.22
CA PRO A 117 -15.60 15.63 9.06
C PRO A 117 -16.13 16.77 9.92
N PHE A 118 -17.06 17.55 9.36
CA PHE A 118 -17.73 18.71 10.00
C PHE A 118 -16.82 19.90 10.33
N LEU A 119 -15.53 19.79 10.04
CA LEU A 119 -14.54 20.86 10.24
C LEU A 119 -13.96 21.35 8.92
N THR A 120 -13.44 20.43 8.08
CA THR A 120 -12.84 20.77 6.80
C THR A 120 -13.71 20.37 5.61
N GLN A 121 -14.60 19.43 5.79
CA GLN A 121 -15.60 18.96 4.82
C GLN A 121 -16.76 18.25 5.51
N ASP A 122 -17.86 18.07 4.79
CA ASP A 122 -18.88 17.10 5.20
C ASP A 122 -18.42 15.66 4.92
N PRO A 123 -18.86 14.67 5.70
CA PRO A 123 -18.63 13.27 5.37
C PRO A 123 -19.13 12.94 3.97
N ILE A 124 -18.37 12.17 3.22
CA ILE A 124 -18.78 11.62 1.93
C ILE A 124 -19.99 10.69 2.19
N PRO A 125 -21.18 11.00 1.69
CA PRO A 125 -22.36 10.18 1.96
C PRO A 125 -22.27 8.81 1.30
N VAL A 126 -23.14 7.89 1.68
CA VAL A 126 -23.28 6.57 1.06
C VAL A 126 -23.44 6.70 -0.45
N GLY A 127 -22.60 6.01 -1.23
CA GLY A 127 -22.57 6.11 -2.69
C GLY A 127 -21.96 7.40 -3.24
N GLY A 128 -21.58 8.33 -2.36
CA GLY A 128 -20.96 9.61 -2.74
C GLY A 128 -19.49 9.49 -3.10
N LYS A 129 -18.95 10.61 -3.61
CA LYS A 129 -17.56 10.75 -4.02
C LYS A 129 -17.02 12.11 -3.57
N PHE A 130 -15.71 12.17 -3.34
CA PHE A 130 -14.99 13.41 -3.07
C PHE A 130 -13.61 13.36 -3.74
N LEU A 131 -13.23 14.44 -4.42
CA LEU A 131 -11.92 14.56 -5.06
C LEU A 131 -10.97 15.32 -4.14
N TYR A 132 -9.94 14.64 -3.66
CA TYR A 132 -8.82 15.23 -2.94
C TYR A 132 -7.73 15.62 -3.93
N GLU A 133 -7.28 16.89 -3.84
CA GLU A 133 -6.23 17.42 -4.72
C GLU A 133 -5.29 18.33 -3.93
N PHE A 134 -4.01 17.94 -3.80
CA PHE A 134 -3.00 18.74 -3.10
C PHE A 134 -1.60 18.37 -3.58
N ASP A 135 -0.61 19.23 -3.29
CA ASP A 135 0.77 18.98 -3.66
C ASP A 135 1.50 18.26 -2.52
N ALA A 136 2.31 17.27 -2.85
CA ALA A 136 3.12 16.49 -1.92
C ALA A 136 4.38 17.31 -1.54
N LEU A 137 4.24 18.26 -0.62
CA LEU A 137 5.30 19.19 -0.27
C LEU A 137 6.44 18.58 0.54
N ASP A 138 6.14 17.56 1.34
CA ASP A 138 7.08 16.92 2.25
C ASP A 138 7.35 15.48 1.82
N ALA A 139 8.62 15.12 1.68
CA ALA A 139 9.01 13.72 1.48
C ALA A 139 8.93 12.94 2.78
N GLY A 140 8.58 11.65 2.69
CA GLY A 140 8.48 10.77 3.85
C GLY A 140 7.47 9.65 3.69
N THR A 141 7.31 8.88 4.77
CA THR A 141 6.33 7.81 4.88
C THR A 141 5.15 8.29 5.70
N PHE A 142 4.02 8.38 5.05
CA PHE A 142 2.76 8.83 5.60
C PHE A 142 1.71 7.71 5.46
N TRP A 143 0.49 7.99 5.90
CA TRP A 143 -0.62 7.07 5.70
C TRP A 143 -1.93 7.83 5.54
N TYR A 144 -2.94 7.18 4.97
CA TYR A 144 -4.28 7.73 4.82
C TYR A 144 -5.29 6.85 5.52
N HIS A 145 -6.32 7.47 6.12
CA HIS A 145 -7.37 6.79 6.86
C HIS A 145 -8.60 7.70 7.05
N PRO A 146 -9.79 7.17 7.39
CA PRO A 146 -10.94 8.02 7.69
C PRO A 146 -10.80 8.73 9.04
N HIS A 147 -11.32 9.95 9.09
CA HIS A 147 -11.52 10.70 10.33
C HIS A 147 -12.97 10.65 10.83
N GLN A 148 -13.90 10.12 10.03
CA GLN A 148 -15.28 9.84 10.42
C GLN A 148 -15.33 8.53 11.22
N ARG A 149 -15.79 8.58 12.49
CA ARG A 149 -15.80 7.41 13.40
C ARG A 149 -14.49 6.62 13.35
N SER A 150 -13.39 7.32 13.45
CA SER A 150 -12.05 6.84 13.11
C SER A 150 -11.69 5.53 13.80
N SER A 151 -11.99 5.40 15.12
CA SER A 151 -11.68 4.18 15.89
C SER A 151 -12.35 2.92 15.32
N GLU A 152 -13.56 3.04 14.76
CA GLU A 152 -14.25 1.91 14.14
C GLU A 152 -13.80 1.70 12.71
N GLN A 153 -13.80 2.75 11.88
CA GLN A 153 -13.49 2.62 10.47
C GLN A 153 -12.04 2.18 10.23
N VAL A 154 -11.07 2.72 10.97
CA VAL A 154 -9.67 2.25 10.94
C VAL A 154 -9.56 0.84 11.54
N GLY A 155 -10.22 0.59 12.67
CA GLY A 155 -10.21 -0.73 13.32
C GLY A 155 -10.79 -1.85 12.44
N ARG A 156 -11.69 -1.51 11.49
CA ARG A 156 -12.21 -2.44 10.48
C ARG A 156 -11.29 -2.63 9.29
N GLY A 157 -10.27 -1.77 9.10
CA GLY A 157 -9.25 -1.94 8.05
C GLY A 157 -9.14 -0.80 7.03
N LEU A 158 -9.82 0.34 7.22
CA LEU A 158 -9.70 1.48 6.30
C LEU A 158 -8.44 2.29 6.60
N TYR A 159 -7.32 1.86 6.07
CA TYR A 159 -6.05 2.57 6.10
C TYR A 159 -5.15 2.08 4.97
N GLY A 160 -4.21 2.92 4.55
CA GLY A 160 -3.20 2.56 3.56
C GLY A 160 -1.99 3.50 3.59
N PRO A 161 -0.85 3.09 3.04
CA PRO A 161 0.37 3.89 3.03
C PRO A 161 0.35 4.95 1.93
N LEU A 162 0.91 6.12 2.24
CA LEU A 162 1.25 7.18 1.30
C LEU A 162 2.75 7.43 1.40
N ILE A 163 3.47 7.18 0.32
CA ILE A 163 4.91 7.37 0.23
C ILE A 163 5.18 8.56 -0.67
N VAL A 164 5.89 9.54 -0.15
CA VAL A 164 6.41 10.67 -0.94
C VAL A 164 7.92 10.54 -1.01
N GLU A 165 8.41 10.18 -2.20
CA GLU A 165 9.83 9.98 -2.44
C GLU A 165 10.57 11.32 -2.52
N GLU A 166 11.79 11.34 -2.01
CA GLU A 166 12.68 12.50 -2.14
C GLU A 166 13.11 12.69 -3.59
N VAL A 167 13.21 13.94 -4.04
CA VAL A 167 13.77 14.27 -5.38
C VAL A 167 15.26 13.92 -5.46
N ASP A 168 15.99 14.05 -4.34
CA ASP A 168 17.41 13.69 -4.21
C ASP A 168 17.58 12.76 -2.99
N PRO A 169 17.28 11.47 -3.15
CA PRO A 169 17.25 10.54 -2.04
C PRO A 169 18.66 10.26 -1.48
N ILE A 170 18.73 10.09 -0.17
CA ILE A 170 19.94 9.62 0.50
C ILE A 170 20.27 8.21 -0.02
N ARG A 171 21.53 8.01 -0.43
CA ARG A 171 21.99 6.69 -0.85
C ARG A 171 22.12 5.77 0.36
N VAL A 172 21.36 4.69 0.36
CA VAL A 172 21.37 3.64 1.39
C VAL A 172 21.59 2.28 0.74
N ASP A 173 22.13 1.33 1.51
CA ASP A 173 22.30 -0.05 1.02
C ASP A 173 20.97 -0.81 0.94
N ARG A 174 19.97 -0.35 1.67
CA ARG A 174 18.65 -0.97 1.74
C ARG A 174 17.59 0.06 2.16
N ASP A 175 16.50 0.10 1.42
CA ASP A 175 15.26 0.78 1.77
C ASP A 175 14.26 -0.29 2.27
N LEU A 176 13.72 -0.11 3.49
CA LEU A 176 12.88 -1.11 4.21
C LEU A 176 11.50 -0.53 4.50
#